data_180a2c0cd037973b82874cf19263662e
#
_entry.id   180a2c0cd037973b82874cf19263662e
#
_cell.length_a   1.000
_cell.length_b   1.000
_cell.length_c   1.000
_cell.angle_alpha   90.00
_cell.angle_beta   90.00
_cell.angle_gamma   90.00
#
_symmetry.space_group_name_H-M   'P 1'
#
loop_
_entity.id
_entity.type
_entity.pdbx_description
1 polymer ?
#
loop_
_entity_poly.entity_id
_entity_poly.type
_entity_poly.pdbx_seq_one_letter_code
_entity_poly.pdbx_strand_id
1 'polypeptide(L)'
;DITNEEISNEIKATKDYLNTQKFSIGITGVMNAGKSTMLNALMGREILGSAVVPETANLTIVKHNPTDNAKVFYWNQQEWDRIKKSAEQLESMRDFVNETNKIFGDELKNYIRPVSRFDEVDINDLSSYTSAEASGKKCNLVKYVELGSKLDFLSDGIEIVDTPGLDDPVIQREEITKEYISQCDMMLHLMNVSQSATLKDVEFIIDALLYQNISKLLIVITRADTVSKEQLDEVIKYTKSSIERQLRAQNKDSQLDYILKTIKFIPISGRMALLHRTGREQEALDAGYTLEQTGILEIEQYLTETLFGSNSQKGELVIQSSKTQLQRIIEKQNSFYNYELQLLSKSKDELEKELQDFNKKKTVNTRIFQAMSEDINYYKNDAKDYINSLETFLQSELIDLQNVIKQRVVGDVRYSFEKTKKRPENARIKVIVETAIKDGIIDVIRDYRYK
;
A
#
# COMPACT_ATOMS: atom_id res chain seq x y z
N ASP A 1 21.94 -3.20 31.87
CA ASP A 1 21.82 -4.16 30.75
C ASP A 1 20.72 -3.69 29.81
N ILE A 2 21.10 -3.05 28.71
CA ILE A 2 20.19 -2.54 27.65
C ILE A 2 19.31 -3.68 27.11
N THR A 3 19.86 -4.88 27.01
CA THR A 3 19.19 -6.07 26.50
C THR A 3 18.05 -6.56 27.41
N ASN A 4 18.24 -6.48 28.72
CA ASN A 4 17.20 -6.89 29.70
C ASN A 4 16.06 -5.88 29.77
N GLU A 5 16.31 -4.61 29.57
CA GLU A 5 15.28 -3.57 29.55
C GLU A 5 14.44 -3.66 28.26
N GLU A 6 15.08 -3.89 27.10
CA GLU A 6 14.39 -4.07 25.82
C GLU A 6 13.45 -5.29 25.88
N ILE A 7 13.93 -6.43 26.36
CA ILE A 7 13.15 -7.66 26.51
C ILE A 7 11.99 -7.46 27.51
N SER A 8 12.28 -6.80 28.64
CA SER A 8 11.24 -6.48 29.62
C SER A 8 10.13 -5.63 29.00
N ASN A 9 10.47 -4.66 28.17
CA ASN A 9 9.51 -3.83 27.45
C ASN A 9 8.72 -4.63 26.42
N GLU A 10 9.36 -5.52 25.65
CA GLU A 10 8.68 -6.41 24.70
C GLU A 10 7.69 -7.36 25.39
N ILE A 11 8.10 -7.98 26.52
CA ILE A 11 7.21 -8.85 27.32
C ILE A 11 6.04 -8.05 27.89
N LYS A 12 6.29 -6.85 28.40
CA LYS A 12 5.25 -5.97 28.92
C LYS A 12 4.26 -5.59 27.82
N ALA A 13 4.75 -5.22 26.64
CA ALA A 13 3.90 -4.91 25.49
C ALA A 13 3.02 -6.11 25.10
N THR A 14 3.58 -7.33 25.05
CA THR A 14 2.81 -8.55 24.76
C THR A 14 1.75 -8.82 25.84
N LYS A 15 2.08 -8.60 27.12
CA LYS A 15 1.13 -8.74 28.24
C LYS A 15 0.01 -7.70 28.15
N ASP A 16 0.35 -6.45 27.87
CA ASP A 16 -0.64 -5.37 27.72
C ASP A 16 -1.55 -5.64 26.52
N TYR A 17 -1.01 -6.15 25.41
CA TYR A 17 -1.77 -6.58 24.25
C TYR A 17 -2.79 -7.69 24.62
N LEU A 18 -2.38 -8.74 25.31
CA LEU A 18 -3.26 -9.79 25.79
C LEU A 18 -4.38 -9.26 26.72
N ASN A 19 -4.04 -8.32 27.60
CA ASN A 19 -4.99 -7.76 28.57
C ASN A 19 -6.01 -6.82 27.91
N THR A 20 -5.62 -6.12 26.85
CA THR A 20 -6.51 -5.18 26.13
C THR A 20 -7.50 -5.89 25.19
N GLN A 21 -7.30 -7.19 24.95
CA GLN A 21 -8.10 -7.98 24.00
C GLN A 21 -8.29 -7.32 22.64
N LYS A 22 -7.34 -6.47 22.26
CA LYS A 22 -7.33 -5.87 20.93
C LYS A 22 -7.19 -6.95 19.87
N PHE A 23 -7.83 -6.72 18.74
CA PHE A 23 -7.66 -7.52 17.55
C PHE A 23 -7.47 -6.60 16.35
N SER A 24 -6.29 -6.67 15.74
CA SER A 24 -5.94 -5.77 14.66
C SER A 24 -5.99 -6.48 13.30
N ILE A 25 -6.75 -5.92 12.37
CA ILE A 25 -6.89 -6.39 11.00
C ILE A 25 -6.12 -5.44 10.08
N GLY A 26 -4.99 -5.91 9.55
CA GLY A 26 -4.21 -5.13 8.57
C GLY A 26 -4.82 -5.20 7.18
N ILE A 27 -4.92 -4.06 6.49
CA ILE A 27 -5.29 -4.00 5.09
C ILE A 27 -4.08 -3.55 4.29
N THR A 28 -3.67 -4.36 3.33
CA THR A 28 -2.48 -4.15 2.52
C THR A 28 -2.75 -4.37 1.05
N GLY A 29 -1.81 -4.01 0.22
CA GLY A 29 -1.84 -4.16 -1.23
C GLY A 29 -1.07 -3.03 -1.90
N VAL A 30 -0.68 -3.25 -3.15
CA VAL A 30 0.00 -2.22 -3.96
C VAL A 30 -0.87 -0.98 -4.15
N MET A 31 -0.26 0.10 -4.63
CA MET A 31 -1.00 1.31 -4.97
C MET A 31 -2.12 0.99 -5.97
N ASN A 32 -3.28 1.62 -5.79
CA ASN A 32 -4.49 1.37 -6.60
C ASN A 32 -5.07 -0.05 -6.53
N ALA A 33 -4.70 -0.86 -5.56
CA ALA A 33 -5.32 -2.16 -5.30
C ALA A 33 -6.79 -2.09 -4.85
N GLY A 34 -7.33 -0.89 -4.57
CA GLY A 34 -8.72 -0.71 -4.17
C GLY A 34 -8.98 -0.73 -2.66
N LYS A 35 -7.95 -0.53 -1.83
CA LYS A 35 -8.05 -0.53 -0.36
C LYS A 35 -9.09 0.46 0.16
N SER A 36 -8.92 1.74 -0.17
CA SER A 36 -9.84 2.81 0.28
C SER A 36 -11.27 2.60 -0.24
N THR A 37 -11.43 2.12 -1.49
CA THR A 37 -12.77 1.83 -2.06
C THR A 37 -13.47 0.72 -1.29
N MET A 38 -12.77 -0.36 -0.96
CA MET A 38 -13.33 -1.46 -0.17
C MET A 38 -13.71 -0.99 1.24
N LEU A 39 -12.82 -0.25 1.91
CA LEU A 39 -13.11 0.31 3.23
C LEU A 39 -14.29 1.26 3.23
N ASN A 40 -14.38 2.15 2.25
CA ASN A 40 -15.53 3.04 2.08
C ASN A 40 -16.83 2.24 1.85
N ALA A 41 -16.77 1.16 1.08
CA ALA A 41 -17.91 0.26 0.89
C ALA A 41 -18.32 -0.45 2.20
N LEU A 42 -17.38 -0.90 3.00
CA LEU A 42 -17.63 -1.48 4.33
C LEU A 42 -18.23 -0.44 5.30
N MET A 43 -17.72 0.79 5.28
CA MET A 43 -18.20 1.89 6.12
C MET A 43 -19.53 2.49 5.63
N GLY A 44 -19.93 2.20 4.40
CA GLY A 44 -21.16 2.74 3.80
C GLY A 44 -21.07 4.22 3.42
N ARG A 45 -19.86 4.78 3.27
CA ARG A 45 -19.63 6.18 2.91
C ARG A 45 -18.19 6.43 2.41
N GLU A 46 -18.03 7.48 1.63
CA GLU A 46 -16.74 7.91 1.10
C GLU A 46 -16.02 8.82 2.11
N ILE A 47 -15.16 8.24 2.96
CA ILE A 47 -14.32 8.97 3.91
C ILE A 47 -12.87 8.98 3.45
N LEU A 48 -12.39 7.82 2.99
CA LEU A 48 -11.03 7.64 2.53
C LEU A 48 -10.94 8.01 1.06
N GLY A 49 -9.95 8.81 0.69
CA GLY A 49 -9.75 9.20 -0.70
C GLY A 49 -9.65 7.99 -1.62
N SER A 50 -10.51 7.94 -2.64
CA SER A 50 -10.57 6.85 -3.63
C SER A 50 -10.05 7.28 -5.00
N ALA A 51 -9.32 8.39 -5.07
CA ALA A 51 -8.82 8.96 -6.32
C ALA A 51 -7.71 8.12 -6.97
N VAL A 52 -7.52 8.35 -8.28
CA VAL A 52 -6.45 7.72 -9.08
C VAL A 52 -5.05 8.16 -8.63
N VAL A 53 -4.96 9.32 -8.00
CA VAL A 53 -3.73 9.82 -7.35
C VAL A 53 -3.76 9.39 -5.87
N PRO A 54 -2.65 8.93 -5.27
CA PRO A 54 -2.62 8.48 -3.88
C PRO A 54 -3.02 9.61 -2.94
N GLU A 55 -4.27 9.62 -2.50
CA GLU A 55 -4.77 10.65 -1.57
C GLU A 55 -4.46 10.31 -0.12
N THR A 56 -4.43 9.01 0.24
CA THR A 56 -4.10 8.55 1.59
C THR A 56 -2.60 8.31 1.71
N ALA A 57 -1.89 9.36 2.13
CA ALA A 57 -0.45 9.30 2.35
C ALA A 57 -0.07 8.71 3.72
N ASN A 58 -1.04 8.53 4.64
CA ASN A 58 -0.79 8.18 6.02
C ASN A 58 -1.53 6.89 6.42
N LEU A 59 -0.96 6.16 7.37
CA LEU A 59 -1.60 5.03 8.01
C LEU A 59 -2.91 5.48 8.67
N THR A 60 -3.98 4.73 8.44
CA THR A 60 -5.30 5.01 9.03
C THR A 60 -5.78 3.84 9.87
N ILE A 61 -6.14 4.11 11.12
CA ILE A 61 -6.66 3.11 12.06
C ILE A 61 -8.14 3.39 12.29
N VAL A 62 -9.01 2.46 11.87
CA VAL A 62 -10.46 2.56 12.07
C VAL A 62 -10.84 1.77 13.31
N LYS A 63 -11.50 2.43 14.27
CA LYS A 63 -11.94 1.85 15.55
C LYS A 63 -13.43 2.03 15.74
N HIS A 64 -14.03 1.19 16.58
CA HIS A 64 -15.41 1.44 17.00
C HIS A 64 -15.53 2.73 17.81
N ASN A 65 -16.48 3.59 17.41
CA ASN A 65 -16.87 4.75 18.21
C ASN A 65 -18.38 5.02 17.99
N PRO A 66 -19.15 5.31 19.05
CA PRO A 66 -20.56 5.68 18.94
C PRO A 66 -20.82 6.92 18.08
N THR A 67 -19.83 7.78 17.95
CA THR A 67 -19.86 8.97 17.09
C THR A 67 -18.71 8.92 16.11
N ASP A 68 -18.99 9.33 14.87
CA ASP A 68 -17.94 9.47 13.87
C ASP A 68 -17.03 10.64 14.23
N ASN A 69 -15.76 10.36 14.37
CA ASN A 69 -14.72 11.34 14.69
C ASN A 69 -13.40 10.98 14.02
N ALA A 70 -12.53 11.95 13.86
CA ALA A 70 -11.18 11.71 13.37
C ALA A 70 -10.17 12.38 14.31
N LYS A 71 -9.05 11.68 14.55
CA LYS A 71 -7.90 12.20 15.30
C LYS A 71 -6.66 12.08 14.43
N VAL A 72 -5.97 13.18 14.22
CA VAL A 72 -4.76 13.26 13.42
C VAL A 72 -3.57 13.32 14.38
N PHE A 73 -2.74 12.28 14.39
CA PHE A 73 -1.55 12.18 15.22
C PHE A 73 -0.33 12.66 14.47
N TYR A 74 0.47 13.49 15.10
CA TYR A 74 1.70 14.03 14.54
C TYR A 74 2.93 13.29 15.04
N TRP A 75 4.02 13.37 14.27
CA TRP A 75 5.32 12.91 14.72
C TRP A 75 5.73 13.60 16.01
N ASN A 76 6.33 12.89 16.94
CA ASN A 76 7.02 13.53 18.06
C ASN A 76 8.47 13.88 17.68
N GLN A 77 9.16 14.63 18.55
CA GLN A 77 10.51 15.10 18.28
C GLN A 77 11.51 13.96 18.08
N GLN A 78 11.41 12.88 18.87
CA GLN A 78 12.31 11.73 18.75
C GLN A 78 12.15 10.99 17.42
N GLU A 79 10.90 10.80 17.00
CA GLU A 79 10.55 10.18 15.72
C GLU A 79 11.01 11.06 14.56
N TRP A 80 10.79 12.37 14.63
CA TRP A 80 11.26 13.30 13.61
C TRP A 80 12.79 13.36 13.51
N ASP A 81 13.50 13.25 14.64
CA ASP A 81 14.96 13.19 14.65
C ASP A 81 15.50 11.88 14.03
N ARG A 82 14.78 10.76 14.21
CA ARG A 82 15.08 9.51 13.48
C ARG A 82 14.88 9.67 11.96
N ILE A 83 13.77 10.32 11.55
CA ILE A 83 13.50 10.63 10.14
C ILE A 83 14.64 11.48 9.55
N LYS A 84 15.08 12.52 10.25
CA LYS A 84 16.21 13.35 9.82
C LYS A 84 17.53 12.56 9.71
N LYS A 85 17.78 11.65 10.64
CA LYS A 85 18.96 10.79 10.60
C LYS A 85 18.91 9.82 9.40
N SER A 86 17.74 9.26 9.08
CA SER A 86 17.58 8.44 7.89
C SER A 86 17.78 9.25 6.61
N ALA A 87 17.43 10.54 6.60
CA ALA A 87 17.64 11.44 5.48
C ALA A 87 19.14 11.72 5.17
N GLU A 88 20.04 11.48 6.11
CA GLU A 88 21.48 11.56 5.86
C GLU A 88 21.97 10.46 4.91
N GLN A 89 21.28 9.31 4.91
CA GLN A 89 21.68 8.12 4.17
C GLN A 89 20.83 7.88 2.90
N LEU A 90 19.57 8.33 2.88
CA LEU A 90 18.60 8.05 1.83
C LEU A 90 18.15 9.33 1.15
N GLU A 91 18.31 9.39 -0.18
CA GLU A 91 17.95 10.57 -0.99
C GLU A 91 16.45 10.89 -0.91
N SER A 92 15.58 9.87 -1.03
CA SER A 92 14.12 10.05 -0.94
C SER A 92 13.68 10.65 0.41
N MET A 93 14.36 10.26 1.50
CA MET A 93 14.12 10.82 2.82
C MET A 93 14.65 12.24 2.94
N ARG A 94 15.75 12.54 2.28
CA ARG A 94 16.32 13.89 2.23
C ARG A 94 15.36 14.85 1.53
N ASP A 95 14.79 14.43 0.40
CA ASP A 95 13.82 15.22 -0.34
C ASP A 95 12.56 15.47 0.50
N PHE A 96 12.06 14.45 1.18
CA PHE A 96 10.92 14.53 2.09
C PHE A 96 11.17 15.53 3.23
N VAL A 97 12.32 15.45 3.91
CA VAL A 97 12.69 16.36 5.01
C VAL A 97 12.91 17.78 4.49
N ASN A 98 13.59 17.95 3.35
CA ASN A 98 13.85 19.26 2.75
C ASN A 98 12.55 19.93 2.29
N GLU A 99 11.65 19.20 1.62
CA GLU A 99 10.33 19.70 1.24
C GLU A 99 9.55 20.15 2.47
N THR A 100 9.49 19.33 3.51
CA THR A 100 8.77 19.63 4.73
C THR A 100 9.35 20.85 5.45
N ASN A 101 10.67 20.93 5.58
CA ASN A 101 11.34 22.09 6.19
C ASN A 101 11.11 23.36 5.37
N LYS A 102 11.12 23.28 4.04
CA LYS A 102 10.88 24.43 3.15
C LYS A 102 9.48 24.99 3.30
N ILE A 103 8.49 24.12 3.48
CA ILE A 103 7.08 24.51 3.55
C ILE A 103 6.75 25.05 4.96
N PHE A 104 7.15 24.34 6.01
CA PHE A 104 6.72 24.65 7.37
C PHE A 104 7.72 25.46 8.18
N GLY A 105 9.01 25.42 7.85
CA GLY A 105 10.04 26.24 8.50
C GLY A 105 9.93 26.26 10.03
N ASP A 106 9.75 27.45 10.59
CA ASP A 106 9.61 27.65 12.04
C ASP A 106 8.27 27.12 12.60
N GLU A 107 7.25 26.93 11.77
CA GLU A 107 5.95 26.36 12.18
C GLU A 107 6.03 24.89 12.54
N LEU A 108 7.06 24.16 12.11
CA LEU A 108 7.31 22.77 12.49
C LEU A 108 7.21 22.53 13.99
N LYS A 109 7.67 23.49 14.80
CA LYS A 109 7.61 23.45 16.28
C LYS A 109 6.18 23.41 16.82
N ASN A 110 5.20 23.86 16.04
CA ASN A 110 3.79 23.83 16.42
C ASN A 110 3.22 22.42 16.32
N TYR A 111 3.73 21.61 15.42
CA TYR A 111 3.26 20.24 15.13
C TYR A 111 4.14 19.19 15.81
N ILE A 112 5.46 19.28 15.64
CA ILE A 112 6.44 18.31 16.16
C ILE A 112 6.90 18.77 17.54
N ARG A 113 6.45 18.03 18.57
CA ARG A 113 6.70 18.33 19.98
C ARG A 113 7.41 17.17 20.67
N PRO A 114 8.04 17.38 21.85
CA PRO A 114 8.67 16.29 22.61
C PRO A 114 7.71 15.14 22.94
N VAL A 115 6.43 15.47 23.19
CA VAL A 115 5.36 14.49 23.44
C VAL A 115 4.45 14.46 22.22
N SER A 116 4.05 13.26 21.82
CA SER A 116 3.08 13.08 20.74
C SER A 116 1.80 13.88 21.02
N ARG A 117 1.34 14.59 19.99
CA ARG A 117 0.06 15.32 20.05
C ARG A 117 -0.86 14.83 18.95
N PHE A 118 -2.14 15.09 19.14
CA PHE A 118 -3.14 14.91 18.10
C PHE A 118 -4.10 16.11 18.06
N ASP A 119 -4.73 16.29 16.92
CA ASP A 119 -5.84 17.21 16.72
C ASP A 119 -7.11 16.39 16.45
N GLU A 120 -8.22 16.77 17.08
CA GLU A 120 -9.54 16.26 16.71
C GLU A 120 -10.05 17.09 15.55
N VAL A 121 -10.43 16.41 14.46
CA VAL A 121 -10.86 17.05 13.22
C VAL A 121 -12.21 16.50 12.76
N ASP A 122 -12.96 17.30 12.03
CA ASP A 122 -14.15 16.78 11.34
C ASP A 122 -13.72 15.80 10.26
N ILE A 123 -14.47 14.70 10.12
CA ILE A 123 -14.17 13.68 9.10
C ILE A 123 -14.18 14.29 7.69
N ASN A 124 -15.05 15.24 7.43
CA ASN A 124 -15.14 15.91 6.13
C ASN A 124 -13.90 16.77 5.81
N ASP A 125 -13.17 17.22 6.84
CA ASP A 125 -11.96 18.03 6.71
C ASP A 125 -10.68 17.18 6.68
N LEU A 126 -10.79 15.86 6.81
CA LEU A 126 -9.65 14.94 6.94
C LEU A 126 -8.69 15.04 5.76
N SER A 127 -9.18 15.21 4.55
CA SER A 127 -8.37 15.37 3.34
C SER A 127 -7.40 16.56 3.43
N SER A 128 -7.75 17.62 4.17
CA SER A 128 -6.88 18.76 4.41
C SER A 128 -5.65 18.44 5.29
N TYR A 129 -5.58 17.24 5.87
CA TYR A 129 -4.46 16.75 6.67
C TYR A 129 -3.72 15.58 6.02
N THR A 130 -4.43 14.73 5.29
CA THR A 130 -3.91 13.43 4.81
C THR A 130 -3.67 13.35 3.31
N SER A 131 -4.33 14.19 2.50
CA SER A 131 -4.14 14.19 1.04
C SER A 131 -2.78 14.79 0.67
N ALA A 132 -2.07 14.16 -0.23
CA ALA A 132 -0.79 14.67 -0.75
C ALA A 132 -0.94 16.01 -1.48
N GLU A 133 -2.11 16.28 -2.09
CA GLU A 133 -2.41 17.50 -2.85
C GLU A 133 -3.18 18.53 -2.01
N ALA A 134 -4.32 18.11 -1.43
CA ALA A 134 -5.24 19.02 -0.73
C ALA A 134 -4.70 19.53 0.62
N SER A 135 -3.79 18.80 1.26
CA SER A 135 -3.26 19.16 2.59
C SER A 135 -2.21 20.25 2.60
N GLY A 136 -1.75 20.74 1.44
CA GLY A 136 -0.58 21.62 1.38
C GLY A 136 0.65 20.97 2.01
N LYS A 137 0.79 19.64 1.84
CA LYS A 137 1.86 18.81 2.42
C LYS A 137 1.81 18.64 3.95
N LYS A 138 0.72 18.98 4.63
CA LYS A 138 0.54 18.67 6.06
C LYS A 138 0.62 17.16 6.32
N CYS A 139 0.27 16.33 5.35
CA CYS A 139 0.40 14.89 5.43
C CYS A 139 1.84 14.43 5.78
N ASN A 140 2.86 15.24 5.49
CA ASN A 140 4.25 14.94 5.88
C ASN A 140 4.47 15.05 7.39
N LEU A 141 3.66 15.82 8.10
CA LEU A 141 3.72 16.01 9.56
C LEU A 141 2.91 14.97 10.32
N VAL A 142 1.99 14.30 9.64
CA VAL A 142 1.07 13.33 10.21
C VAL A 142 1.74 11.96 10.27
N LYS A 143 1.73 11.35 11.45
CA LYS A 143 2.21 9.98 11.68
C LYS A 143 1.15 8.96 11.25
N TYR A 144 -0.06 9.10 11.80
CA TYR A 144 -1.22 8.26 11.47
C TYR A 144 -2.52 8.98 11.84
N VAL A 145 -3.63 8.43 11.39
CA VAL A 145 -4.98 8.91 11.68
C VAL A 145 -5.77 7.83 12.41
N GLU A 146 -6.56 8.20 13.41
CA GLU A 146 -7.58 7.34 13.98
C GLU A 146 -8.96 7.82 13.54
N LEU A 147 -9.75 6.91 12.97
CA LEU A 147 -11.14 7.14 12.60
C LEU A 147 -12.07 6.36 13.52
N GLY A 148 -12.98 7.06 14.19
CA GLY A 148 -14.11 6.46 14.87
C GLY A 148 -15.21 6.12 13.88
N SER A 149 -15.75 4.91 13.94
CA SER A 149 -16.86 4.44 13.10
C SER A 149 -17.85 3.62 13.90
N LYS A 150 -19.13 3.74 13.55
CA LYS A 150 -20.25 3.00 14.17
C LYS A 150 -20.38 1.55 13.70
N LEU A 151 -19.40 1.05 12.94
CA LEU A 151 -19.43 -0.33 12.43
C LEU A 151 -19.46 -1.34 13.58
N ASP A 152 -20.52 -2.15 13.64
CA ASP A 152 -20.76 -3.11 14.72
C ASP A 152 -19.64 -4.15 14.82
N PHE A 153 -19.05 -4.56 13.69
CA PHE A 153 -17.96 -5.54 13.68
C PHE A 153 -16.62 -4.99 14.22
N LEU A 154 -16.50 -3.68 14.46
CA LEU A 154 -15.35 -3.08 15.16
C LEU A 154 -15.55 -3.02 16.67
N SER A 155 -16.71 -3.47 17.18
CA SER A 155 -16.94 -3.61 18.62
C SER A 155 -15.93 -4.58 19.25
N ASP A 156 -15.88 -4.65 20.57
CA ASP A 156 -15.02 -5.55 21.31
C ASP A 156 -13.51 -5.45 21.04
N GLY A 157 -13.04 -4.21 20.79
CA GLY A 157 -11.62 -3.92 20.63
C GLY A 157 -11.03 -4.34 19.30
N ILE A 158 -11.85 -4.50 18.26
CA ILE A 158 -11.39 -4.73 16.90
C ILE A 158 -11.03 -3.40 16.25
N GLU A 159 -9.89 -3.39 15.57
CA GLU A 159 -9.45 -2.24 14.76
C GLU A 159 -9.03 -2.69 13.37
N ILE A 160 -9.27 -1.82 12.39
CA ILE A 160 -8.75 -1.99 11.04
C ILE A 160 -7.61 -1.03 10.84
N VAL A 161 -6.48 -1.53 10.35
CA VAL A 161 -5.29 -0.74 10.04
C VAL A 161 -5.15 -0.68 8.53
N ASP A 162 -5.56 0.44 7.92
CA ASP A 162 -5.35 0.71 6.49
C ASP A 162 -3.95 1.27 6.27
N THR A 163 -3.16 0.58 5.47
CA THR A 163 -1.77 0.92 5.23
C THR A 163 -1.60 1.67 3.92
N PRO A 164 -0.63 2.60 3.82
CA PRO A 164 -0.15 3.09 2.53
C PRO A 164 0.19 1.94 1.59
N GLY A 165 0.23 2.19 0.28
CA GLY A 165 0.59 1.15 -0.69
C GLY A 165 1.98 0.56 -0.40
N LEU A 166 2.16 -0.74 -0.65
CA LEU A 166 3.45 -1.42 -0.47
C LEU A 166 4.56 -0.88 -1.40
N ASP A 167 4.19 -0.07 -2.36
CA ASP A 167 5.03 0.60 -3.34
C ASP A 167 5.05 2.14 -3.13
N ASP A 168 4.69 2.62 -1.93
CA ASP A 168 4.79 4.06 -1.60
C ASP A 168 6.26 4.50 -1.71
N PRO A 169 6.56 5.57 -2.45
CA PRO A 169 7.94 6.04 -2.62
C PRO A 169 8.56 6.61 -1.34
N VAL A 170 7.78 6.86 -0.30
CA VAL A 170 8.25 7.39 0.98
C VAL A 170 8.60 6.24 1.92
N ILE A 171 9.88 5.88 2.00
CA ILE A 171 10.41 4.75 2.79
C ILE A 171 9.96 4.78 4.25
N GLN A 172 9.85 5.97 4.84
CA GLN A 172 9.42 6.11 6.23
C GLN A 172 7.99 5.61 6.47
N ARG A 173 7.11 5.76 5.48
CA ARG A 173 5.76 5.22 5.52
C ARG A 173 5.78 3.70 5.42
N GLU A 174 6.70 3.15 4.65
CA GLU A 174 6.92 1.71 4.57
C GLU A 174 7.39 1.11 5.91
N GLU A 175 8.32 1.75 6.61
CA GLU A 175 8.79 1.28 7.93
C GLU A 175 7.67 1.27 8.97
N ILE A 176 6.87 2.35 9.05
CA ILE A 176 5.70 2.42 9.94
C ILE A 176 4.67 1.37 9.55
N THR A 177 4.40 1.25 8.26
CA THR A 177 3.50 0.23 7.73
C THR A 177 3.94 -1.16 8.18
N LYS A 178 5.21 -1.51 8.06
CA LYS A 178 5.77 -2.79 8.51
C LYS A 178 5.64 -2.97 10.03
N GLU A 179 5.91 -1.92 10.81
CA GLU A 179 5.76 -1.97 12.27
C GLU A 179 4.31 -2.29 12.66
N TYR A 180 3.33 -1.59 12.10
CA TYR A 180 1.92 -1.84 12.39
C TYR A 180 1.42 -3.18 11.84
N ILE A 181 1.85 -3.58 10.64
CA ILE A 181 1.51 -4.88 10.05
C ILE A 181 2.01 -6.02 10.95
N SER A 182 3.21 -5.91 11.50
CA SER A 182 3.76 -6.93 12.39
C SER A 182 2.99 -7.10 13.70
N GLN A 183 2.12 -6.15 14.04
CA GLN A 183 1.24 -6.18 15.21
C GLN A 183 -0.19 -6.65 14.87
N CYS A 184 -0.51 -6.86 13.59
CA CYS A 184 -1.83 -7.34 13.19
C CYS A 184 -1.97 -8.84 13.42
N ASP A 185 -3.17 -9.25 13.80
CA ASP A 185 -3.53 -10.66 14.03
C ASP A 185 -4.03 -11.35 12.77
N MET A 186 -4.65 -10.56 11.91
CA MET A 186 -5.22 -10.98 10.63
C MET A 186 -4.88 -9.94 9.56
N MET A 187 -4.79 -10.39 8.32
CA MET A 187 -4.53 -9.52 7.18
C MET A 187 -5.48 -9.75 6.02
N LEU A 188 -5.92 -8.64 5.45
CA LEU A 188 -6.60 -8.57 4.16
C LEU A 188 -5.62 -8.00 3.14
N HIS A 189 -5.15 -8.82 2.21
CA HIS A 189 -4.26 -8.38 1.14
C HIS A 189 -5.05 -8.19 -0.15
N LEU A 190 -5.10 -6.95 -0.65
CA LEU A 190 -5.86 -6.59 -1.84
C LEU A 190 -4.99 -6.63 -3.09
N MET A 191 -5.49 -7.29 -4.11
CA MET A 191 -4.88 -7.34 -5.45
C MET A 191 -5.91 -6.94 -6.50
N ASN A 192 -5.51 -6.07 -7.42
CA ASN A 192 -6.33 -5.75 -8.58
C ASN A 192 -6.33 -6.95 -9.56
N VAL A 193 -7.50 -7.36 -10.02
CA VAL A 193 -7.65 -8.50 -10.94
C VAL A 193 -6.77 -8.42 -12.18
N SER A 194 -6.53 -7.22 -12.72
CA SER A 194 -5.69 -7.00 -13.91
C SER A 194 -4.19 -6.98 -13.63
N GLN A 195 -3.77 -6.92 -12.37
CA GLN A 195 -2.37 -6.86 -11.92
C GLN A 195 -2.12 -7.75 -10.70
N SER A 196 -2.82 -8.86 -10.60
CA SER A 196 -2.71 -9.77 -9.46
C SER A 196 -1.41 -10.55 -9.46
N ALA A 197 -0.97 -10.92 -8.25
CA ALA A 197 0.24 -11.69 -8.01
C ALA A 197 1.51 -11.05 -8.61
N THR A 198 1.66 -9.74 -8.45
CA THR A 198 2.95 -9.11 -8.71
C THR A 198 4.03 -9.72 -7.81
N LEU A 199 5.29 -9.56 -8.17
CA LEU A 199 6.38 -10.06 -7.34
C LEU A 199 6.28 -9.51 -5.90
N LYS A 200 5.96 -8.24 -5.74
CA LYS A 200 5.76 -7.59 -4.43
C LYS A 200 4.59 -8.19 -3.65
N ASP A 201 3.45 -8.49 -4.30
CA ASP A 201 2.33 -9.14 -3.63
C ASP A 201 2.73 -10.52 -3.10
N VAL A 202 3.40 -11.32 -3.93
CA VAL A 202 3.81 -12.69 -3.56
C VAL A 202 4.86 -12.68 -2.44
N GLU A 203 5.86 -11.82 -2.54
CA GLU A 203 6.88 -11.64 -1.48
C GLU A 203 6.23 -11.20 -0.17
N PHE A 204 5.32 -10.23 -0.23
CA PHE A 204 4.60 -9.76 0.95
C PHE A 204 3.74 -10.86 1.60
N ILE A 205 3.00 -11.64 0.81
CA ILE A 205 2.18 -12.76 1.32
C ILE A 205 3.06 -13.78 2.05
N ILE A 206 4.20 -14.12 1.47
CA ILE A 206 5.13 -15.09 2.06
C ILE A 206 5.75 -14.53 3.34
N ASP A 207 6.21 -13.28 3.32
CA ASP A 207 6.75 -12.60 4.50
C ASP A 207 5.73 -12.52 5.63
N ALA A 208 4.48 -12.16 5.31
CA ALA A 208 3.41 -12.05 6.27
C ALA A 208 3.14 -13.38 6.99
N LEU A 209 3.09 -14.48 6.24
CA LEU A 209 2.77 -15.80 6.79
C LEU A 209 3.95 -16.50 7.45
N LEU A 210 5.19 -16.24 6.99
CA LEU A 210 6.38 -16.93 7.51
C LEU A 210 7.12 -16.16 8.61
N TYR A 211 7.14 -14.83 8.51
CA TYR A 211 8.03 -14.00 9.33
C TYR A 211 7.30 -12.94 10.16
N GLN A 212 6.00 -12.73 9.92
CA GLN A 212 5.16 -11.85 10.72
C GLN A 212 4.18 -12.65 11.59
N ASN A 213 3.56 -12.00 12.57
CA ASN A 213 2.65 -12.68 13.52
C ASN A 213 1.27 -12.96 12.93
N ILE A 214 1.12 -12.93 11.61
CA ILE A 214 -0.17 -13.02 10.94
C ILE A 214 -0.62 -14.47 10.94
N SER A 215 -1.66 -14.73 11.71
CA SER A 215 -2.23 -16.08 11.88
C SER A 215 -3.28 -16.41 10.81
N LYS A 216 -3.77 -15.39 10.08
CA LYS A 216 -4.82 -15.57 9.07
C LYS A 216 -4.69 -14.52 7.97
N LEU A 217 -4.77 -14.99 6.71
CA LEU A 217 -4.66 -14.13 5.53
C LEU A 217 -5.88 -14.35 4.62
N LEU A 218 -6.56 -13.24 4.29
CA LEU A 218 -7.57 -13.17 3.25
C LEU A 218 -7.00 -12.41 2.06
N ILE A 219 -7.01 -13.02 0.88
CA ILE A 219 -6.67 -12.35 -0.37
C ILE A 219 -7.97 -11.84 -1.00
N VAL A 220 -8.07 -10.54 -1.18
CA VAL A 220 -9.22 -9.87 -1.78
C VAL A 220 -8.86 -9.48 -3.20
N ILE A 221 -9.53 -10.08 -4.20
CA ILE A 221 -9.33 -9.72 -5.60
C ILE A 221 -10.34 -8.64 -5.96
N THR A 222 -9.83 -7.42 -6.15
CA THR A 222 -10.65 -6.24 -6.45
C THR A 222 -10.93 -6.08 -7.94
N ARG A 223 -11.94 -5.27 -8.28
CA ARG A 223 -12.40 -5.02 -9.65
C ARG A 223 -12.86 -6.31 -10.36
N ALA A 224 -13.43 -7.24 -9.64
CA ALA A 224 -13.96 -8.50 -10.21
C ALA A 224 -15.04 -8.28 -11.28
N ASP A 225 -15.69 -7.10 -11.26
CA ASP A 225 -16.63 -6.62 -12.27
C ASP A 225 -16.03 -6.36 -13.66
N THR A 226 -14.71 -6.31 -13.78
CA THR A 226 -14.04 -6.00 -15.06
C THR A 226 -13.64 -7.22 -15.87
N VAL A 227 -13.86 -8.42 -15.35
CA VAL A 227 -13.45 -9.70 -15.97
C VAL A 227 -14.57 -10.73 -15.90
N SER A 228 -14.50 -11.77 -16.75
CA SER A 228 -15.41 -12.90 -16.65
C SER A 228 -15.08 -13.82 -15.46
N LYS A 229 -16.02 -14.70 -15.11
CA LYS A 229 -15.81 -15.67 -14.03
C LYS A 229 -14.64 -16.63 -14.34
N GLU A 230 -14.52 -17.06 -15.58
CA GLU A 230 -13.45 -17.94 -16.04
C GLU A 230 -12.07 -17.24 -15.89
N GLN A 231 -11.98 -15.99 -16.29
CA GLN A 231 -10.77 -15.17 -16.13
C GLN A 231 -10.43 -14.98 -14.65
N LEU A 232 -11.43 -14.77 -13.79
CA LEU A 232 -11.23 -14.66 -12.36
C LEU A 232 -10.66 -15.94 -11.76
N ASP A 233 -11.18 -17.12 -12.15
CA ASP A 233 -10.69 -18.41 -11.71
C ASP A 233 -9.23 -18.65 -12.19
N GLU A 234 -8.89 -18.21 -13.40
CA GLU A 234 -7.51 -18.23 -13.90
C GLU A 234 -6.57 -17.35 -13.06
N VAL A 235 -7.00 -16.15 -12.68
CA VAL A 235 -6.24 -15.25 -11.82
C VAL A 235 -5.97 -15.87 -10.45
N ILE A 236 -6.98 -16.49 -9.83
CA ILE A 236 -6.82 -17.17 -8.53
C ILE A 236 -5.82 -18.35 -8.67
N LYS A 237 -5.96 -19.15 -9.71
CA LYS A 237 -5.04 -20.27 -9.99
C LYS A 237 -3.61 -19.79 -10.22
N TYR A 238 -3.44 -18.73 -11.01
CA TYR A 238 -2.13 -18.11 -11.26
C TYR A 238 -1.49 -17.60 -9.98
N THR A 239 -2.27 -16.92 -9.11
CA THR A 239 -1.80 -16.40 -7.83
C THR A 239 -1.29 -17.53 -6.94
N LYS A 240 -2.06 -18.62 -6.80
CA LYS A 240 -1.64 -19.81 -6.04
C LYS A 240 -0.34 -20.41 -6.59
N SER A 241 -0.25 -20.57 -7.91
CA SER A 241 0.97 -21.10 -8.57
C SER A 241 2.18 -20.18 -8.41
N SER A 242 1.97 -18.86 -8.35
CA SER A 242 3.04 -17.89 -8.13
C SER A 242 3.58 -17.96 -6.70
N ILE A 243 2.70 -18.10 -5.71
CA ILE A 243 3.08 -18.32 -4.30
C ILE A 243 3.86 -19.63 -4.16
N GLU A 244 3.35 -20.72 -4.75
CA GLU A 244 4.03 -22.02 -4.74
C GLU A 244 5.44 -21.93 -5.32
N ARG A 245 5.58 -21.35 -6.51
CA ARG A 245 6.87 -21.20 -7.20
C ARG A 245 7.88 -20.41 -6.36
N GLN A 246 7.44 -19.32 -5.73
CA GLN A 246 8.31 -18.49 -4.90
C GLN A 246 8.73 -19.22 -3.61
N LEU A 247 7.83 -19.95 -2.97
CA LEU A 247 8.16 -20.77 -1.79
C LEU A 247 9.18 -21.85 -2.12
N ARG A 248 9.02 -22.55 -3.26
CA ARG A 248 10.00 -23.53 -3.74
C ARG A 248 11.35 -22.89 -4.03
N ALA A 249 11.37 -21.71 -4.67
CA ALA A 249 12.60 -20.97 -4.93
C ALA A 249 13.34 -20.57 -3.63
N GLN A 250 12.64 -20.40 -2.53
CA GLN A 250 13.21 -20.11 -1.20
C GLN A 250 13.49 -21.38 -0.35
N ASN A 251 13.36 -22.58 -0.91
CA ASN A 251 13.49 -23.85 -0.20
C ASN A 251 12.54 -23.99 1.02
N LYS A 252 11.29 -23.51 0.87
CA LYS A 252 10.24 -23.54 1.90
C LYS A 252 9.12 -24.53 1.57
N ASP A 253 9.42 -25.59 0.83
CA ASP A 253 8.44 -26.62 0.38
C ASP A 253 7.65 -27.22 1.55
N SER A 254 8.28 -27.41 2.71
CA SER A 254 7.62 -27.98 3.90
C SER A 254 6.48 -27.12 4.45
N GLN A 255 6.41 -25.85 4.08
CA GLN A 255 5.39 -24.90 4.55
C GLN A 255 4.29 -24.64 3.51
N LEU A 256 4.46 -25.15 2.30
CA LEU A 256 3.55 -24.91 1.17
C LEU A 256 2.11 -25.31 1.49
N ASP A 257 1.88 -26.53 1.98
CA ASP A 257 0.53 -27.03 2.28
C ASP A 257 -0.15 -26.21 3.37
N TYR A 258 0.60 -25.77 4.38
CA TYR A 258 0.10 -24.91 5.43
C TYR A 258 -0.33 -23.56 4.87
N ILE A 259 0.53 -22.91 4.11
CA ILE A 259 0.28 -21.57 3.54
C ILE A 259 -0.92 -21.61 2.59
N LEU A 260 -0.97 -22.54 1.65
CA LEU A 260 -2.07 -22.64 0.69
C LEU A 260 -3.43 -22.95 1.34
N LYS A 261 -3.44 -23.66 2.47
CA LYS A 261 -4.67 -23.92 3.25
C LYS A 261 -5.10 -22.72 4.11
N THR A 262 -4.16 -21.89 4.52
CA THR A 262 -4.42 -20.72 5.36
C THR A 262 -5.03 -19.56 4.54
N ILE A 263 -4.74 -19.51 3.25
CA ILE A 263 -5.19 -18.42 2.37
C ILE A 263 -6.61 -18.69 1.87
N LYS A 264 -7.51 -17.73 2.11
CA LYS A 264 -8.83 -17.65 1.47
C LYS A 264 -8.82 -16.55 0.40
N PHE A 265 -9.56 -16.75 -0.69
CA PHE A 265 -9.74 -15.77 -1.76
C PHE A 265 -11.19 -15.32 -1.80
N ILE A 266 -11.43 -14.00 -1.78
CA ILE A 266 -12.75 -13.40 -1.99
C ILE A 266 -12.64 -12.34 -3.09
N PRO A 267 -13.30 -12.53 -4.25
CA PRO A 267 -13.38 -11.50 -5.27
C PRO A 267 -14.43 -10.46 -4.91
N ILE A 268 -14.15 -9.18 -5.17
CA ILE A 268 -15.07 -8.08 -4.92
C ILE A 268 -15.13 -7.08 -6.06
N SER A 269 -16.30 -6.45 -6.21
CA SER A 269 -16.51 -5.21 -6.93
C SER A 269 -16.73 -4.06 -5.93
N GLY A 270 -15.62 -3.53 -5.39
CA GLY A 270 -15.68 -2.51 -4.34
C GLY A 270 -16.45 -1.25 -4.76
N ARG A 271 -16.36 -0.86 -6.05
CA ARG A 271 -17.09 0.30 -6.57
C ARG A 271 -18.60 0.05 -6.60
N MET A 272 -19.05 -1.10 -7.09
CA MET A 272 -20.47 -1.43 -7.12
C MET A 272 -21.04 -1.54 -5.70
N ALA A 273 -20.29 -2.15 -4.78
CA ALA A 273 -20.64 -2.20 -3.37
C ALA A 273 -20.78 -0.79 -2.77
N LEU A 274 -19.86 0.11 -3.06
CA LEU A 274 -19.89 1.49 -2.58
C LEU A 274 -21.12 2.24 -3.13
N LEU A 275 -21.46 2.09 -4.41
CA LEU A 275 -22.65 2.69 -5.01
C LEU A 275 -23.93 2.26 -4.27
N HIS A 276 -24.08 0.96 -3.97
CA HIS A 276 -25.20 0.47 -3.17
C HIS A 276 -25.28 1.10 -1.77
N ARG A 277 -24.13 1.31 -1.12
CA ARG A 277 -24.05 1.80 0.26
C ARG A 277 -24.17 3.33 0.38
N THR A 278 -23.98 4.07 -0.71
CA THR A 278 -23.98 5.54 -0.72
C THR A 278 -25.21 6.16 -1.38
N GLY A 279 -26.30 5.39 -1.54
CA GLY A 279 -27.57 5.87 -2.11
C GLY A 279 -27.57 6.00 -3.64
N ARG A 280 -26.59 5.41 -4.31
CA ARG A 280 -26.47 5.34 -5.78
C ARG A 280 -26.69 3.92 -6.31
N GLU A 281 -27.53 3.15 -5.64
CA GLU A 281 -27.79 1.73 -5.93
C GLU A 281 -28.29 1.50 -7.35
N GLN A 282 -29.06 2.44 -7.92
CA GLN A 282 -29.58 2.30 -9.29
C GLN A 282 -28.44 2.21 -10.32
N GLU A 283 -27.34 2.93 -10.11
CA GLU A 283 -26.21 2.86 -11.02
C GLU A 283 -25.51 1.48 -10.98
N ALA A 284 -25.47 0.83 -9.82
CA ALA A 284 -24.94 -0.52 -9.70
C ALA A 284 -25.88 -1.56 -10.32
N LEU A 285 -27.19 -1.40 -10.13
CA LEU A 285 -28.22 -2.27 -10.72
C LEU A 285 -28.25 -2.15 -12.25
N ASP A 286 -28.11 -0.94 -12.78
CA ASP A 286 -28.03 -0.71 -14.23
C ASP A 286 -26.76 -1.34 -14.84
N ALA A 287 -25.69 -1.45 -14.06
CA ALA A 287 -24.48 -2.19 -14.42
C ALA A 287 -24.61 -3.73 -14.24
N GLY A 288 -25.76 -4.21 -13.75
CA GLY A 288 -26.05 -5.63 -13.57
C GLY A 288 -25.59 -6.22 -12.24
N TYR A 289 -25.28 -5.39 -11.23
CA TYR A 289 -24.78 -5.84 -9.92
C TYR A 289 -25.78 -5.58 -8.80
N THR A 290 -26.24 -6.64 -8.13
CA THR A 290 -26.87 -6.54 -6.80
C THR A 290 -25.80 -6.46 -5.73
N LEU A 291 -26.17 -6.07 -4.51
CA LEU A 291 -25.21 -5.99 -3.40
C LEU A 291 -24.55 -7.35 -3.10
N GLU A 292 -25.29 -8.44 -3.20
CA GLU A 292 -24.80 -9.82 -3.02
C GLU A 292 -23.74 -10.17 -4.06
N GLN A 293 -23.93 -9.74 -5.31
CA GLN A 293 -22.99 -10.04 -6.40
C GLN A 293 -21.71 -9.24 -6.31
N THR A 294 -21.64 -8.19 -5.47
CA THR A 294 -20.44 -7.40 -5.30
C THR A 294 -19.34 -8.12 -4.49
N GLY A 295 -19.68 -9.20 -3.77
CA GLY A 295 -18.75 -9.92 -2.88
C GLY A 295 -18.50 -9.23 -1.54
N ILE A 296 -19.00 -8.00 -1.31
CA ILE A 296 -18.75 -7.27 -0.06
C ILE A 296 -19.39 -7.95 1.14
N LEU A 297 -20.59 -8.52 0.97
CA LEU A 297 -21.28 -9.27 2.01
C LEU A 297 -20.51 -10.56 2.41
N GLU A 298 -19.80 -11.18 1.47
CA GLU A 298 -18.96 -12.34 1.78
C GLU A 298 -17.78 -11.95 2.67
N ILE A 299 -17.20 -10.75 2.47
CA ILE A 299 -16.17 -10.23 3.39
C ILE A 299 -16.75 -9.96 4.78
N GLU A 300 -17.91 -9.29 4.86
CA GLU A 300 -18.57 -9.00 6.14
C GLU A 300 -18.91 -10.29 6.88
N GLN A 301 -19.46 -11.28 6.19
CA GLN A 301 -19.77 -12.59 6.76
C GLN A 301 -18.48 -13.29 7.25
N TYR A 302 -17.44 -13.30 6.43
CA TYR A 302 -16.16 -13.93 6.80
C TYR A 302 -15.53 -13.28 8.04
N LEU A 303 -15.55 -11.95 8.12
CA LEU A 303 -15.08 -11.22 9.30
C LEU A 303 -15.95 -11.54 10.52
N THR A 304 -17.26 -11.50 10.36
CA THR A 304 -18.22 -11.78 11.44
C THR A 304 -18.05 -13.22 11.98
N GLU A 305 -17.97 -14.20 11.11
CA GLU A 305 -17.77 -15.60 11.50
C GLU A 305 -16.42 -15.82 12.18
N THR A 306 -15.36 -15.14 11.69
CA THR A 306 -14.01 -15.25 12.26
C THR A 306 -13.95 -14.61 13.63
N LEU A 307 -14.64 -13.50 13.85
CA LEU A 307 -14.48 -12.66 15.05
C LEU A 307 -15.55 -12.91 16.12
N PHE A 308 -16.78 -13.23 15.74
CA PHE A 308 -17.94 -13.23 16.66
C PHE A 308 -18.77 -14.52 16.68
N GLY A 309 -18.64 -15.41 15.68
CA GLY A 309 -19.46 -16.63 15.61
C GLY A 309 -19.27 -17.56 16.80
N SER A 310 -20.18 -18.55 16.95
CA SER A 310 -20.05 -19.61 17.99
C SER A 310 -18.73 -20.38 17.90
N ASN A 311 -18.10 -20.36 16.74
CA ASN A 311 -16.76 -20.88 16.45
C ASN A 311 -15.75 -19.74 16.25
N SER A 312 -15.95 -18.59 16.93
CA SER A 312 -15.05 -17.45 16.82
C SER A 312 -13.60 -17.87 17.10
N GLN A 313 -12.73 -17.50 16.19
CA GLN A 313 -11.29 -17.76 16.29
C GLN A 313 -10.53 -16.59 16.92
N LYS A 314 -11.20 -15.47 17.25
CA LYS A 314 -10.56 -14.27 17.79
C LYS A 314 -9.63 -14.57 18.96
N GLY A 315 -10.13 -15.25 19.98
CA GLY A 315 -9.32 -15.58 21.17
C GLY A 315 -8.15 -16.51 20.83
N GLU A 316 -8.37 -17.49 19.96
CA GLU A 316 -7.32 -18.40 19.51
C GLU A 316 -6.24 -17.66 18.70
N LEU A 317 -6.64 -16.77 17.79
CA LEU A 317 -5.72 -15.97 16.98
C LEU A 317 -4.89 -15.01 17.85
N VAL A 318 -5.50 -14.34 18.84
CA VAL A 318 -4.77 -13.46 19.79
C VAL A 318 -3.76 -14.27 20.60
N ILE A 319 -4.14 -15.46 21.08
CA ILE A 319 -3.23 -16.36 21.80
C ILE A 319 -2.09 -16.82 20.86
N GLN A 320 -2.41 -17.19 19.63
CA GLN A 320 -1.42 -17.61 18.63
C GLN A 320 -0.43 -16.49 18.33
N SER A 321 -0.90 -15.26 18.07
CA SER A 321 -0.06 -14.09 17.85
C SER A 321 0.87 -13.83 19.05
N SER A 322 0.31 -13.84 20.26
CA SER A 322 1.09 -13.65 21.48
C SER A 322 2.11 -14.75 21.71
N LYS A 323 1.75 -16.01 21.43
CA LYS A 323 2.69 -17.14 21.50
C LYS A 323 3.86 -16.96 20.54
N THR A 324 3.59 -16.54 19.31
CA THR A 324 4.62 -16.29 18.28
C THR A 324 5.54 -15.14 18.71
N GLN A 325 4.99 -14.06 19.28
CA GLN A 325 5.79 -12.96 19.83
C GLN A 325 6.71 -13.42 20.96
N LEU A 326 6.19 -14.19 21.91
CA LEU A 326 6.98 -14.74 23.02
C LEU A 326 8.07 -15.71 22.54
N GLN A 327 7.77 -16.56 21.54
CA GLN A 327 8.77 -17.44 20.94
C GLN A 327 9.91 -16.65 20.32
N ARG A 328 9.63 -15.57 19.59
CA ARG A 328 10.66 -14.69 19.02
C ARG A 328 11.53 -14.03 20.10
N ILE A 329 10.91 -13.56 21.18
CA ILE A 329 11.66 -12.99 22.32
C ILE A 329 12.61 -14.04 22.88
N ILE A 330 12.13 -15.28 23.08
CA ILE A 330 12.94 -16.39 23.59
C ILE A 330 14.09 -16.75 22.62
N GLU A 331 13.81 -16.83 21.31
CA GLU A 331 14.82 -17.13 20.29
C GLU A 331 15.88 -16.02 20.22
N LYS A 332 15.47 -14.76 20.25
CA LYS A 332 16.36 -13.60 20.31
C LYS A 332 17.28 -13.68 21.52
N GLN A 333 16.72 -13.99 22.68
CA GLN A 333 17.47 -14.12 23.93
C GLN A 333 18.43 -15.32 23.92
N ASN A 334 17.96 -16.47 23.45
CA ASN A 334 18.81 -17.66 23.33
C ASN A 334 19.98 -17.43 22.36
N SER A 335 19.73 -16.79 21.24
CA SER A 335 20.77 -16.42 20.27
C SER A 335 21.80 -15.49 20.88
N PHE A 336 21.36 -14.51 21.67
CA PHE A 336 22.23 -13.59 22.38
C PHE A 336 23.09 -14.33 23.44
N TYR A 337 22.48 -15.12 24.28
CA TYR A 337 23.24 -15.88 25.29
C TYR A 337 24.18 -16.91 24.70
N ASN A 338 23.78 -17.60 23.63
CA ASN A 338 24.69 -18.51 22.92
C ASN A 338 25.88 -17.78 22.34
N TYR A 339 25.67 -16.59 21.81
CA TYR A 339 26.76 -15.74 21.33
C TYR A 339 27.69 -15.30 22.47
N GLU A 340 27.15 -14.85 23.61
CA GLU A 340 27.96 -14.51 24.79
C GLU A 340 28.75 -15.71 25.32
N LEU A 341 28.12 -16.90 25.41
CA LEU A 341 28.82 -18.13 25.79
C LEU A 341 29.96 -18.49 24.84
N GLN A 342 29.75 -18.32 23.53
CA GLN A 342 30.79 -18.51 22.53
C GLN A 342 31.94 -17.52 22.72
N LEU A 343 31.64 -16.26 23.01
CA LEU A 343 32.67 -15.25 23.29
C LEU A 343 33.46 -15.58 24.56
N LEU A 344 32.80 -15.98 25.63
CA LEU A 344 33.43 -16.35 26.90
C LEU A 344 34.28 -17.62 26.80
N SER A 345 34.01 -18.51 25.85
CA SER A 345 34.78 -19.72 25.61
C SER A 345 36.05 -19.51 24.80
N LYS A 346 36.25 -18.32 24.23
CA LYS A 346 37.40 -18.00 23.36
C LYS A 346 38.56 -17.39 24.14
N SER A 347 39.76 -17.70 23.70
CA SER A 347 40.98 -17.04 24.19
C SER A 347 41.05 -15.58 23.69
N LYS A 348 41.86 -14.77 24.35
CA LYS A 348 42.07 -13.38 23.95
C LYS A 348 42.53 -13.26 22.48
N ASP A 349 43.44 -14.13 22.06
CA ASP A 349 44.01 -14.11 20.70
C ASP A 349 42.95 -14.49 19.65
N GLU A 350 42.03 -15.41 19.97
CA GLU A 350 40.90 -15.78 19.11
C GLU A 350 39.89 -14.63 18.99
N LEU A 351 39.60 -13.93 20.08
CA LEU A 351 38.75 -12.74 20.08
C LEU A 351 39.33 -11.60 19.25
N GLU A 352 40.66 -11.34 19.39
CA GLU A 352 41.34 -10.32 18.58
C GLU A 352 41.31 -10.67 17.08
N LYS A 353 41.50 -11.94 16.73
CA LYS A 353 41.38 -12.41 15.35
C LYS A 353 39.97 -12.27 14.79
N GLU A 354 38.98 -12.62 15.57
CA GLU A 354 37.57 -12.47 15.19
C GLU A 354 37.16 -11.01 14.97
N LEU A 355 37.67 -10.12 15.86
CA LEU A 355 37.46 -8.67 15.71
C LEU A 355 38.10 -8.14 14.43
N GLN A 356 39.30 -8.61 14.08
CA GLN A 356 39.95 -8.25 12.82
C GLN A 356 39.16 -8.76 11.62
N ASP A 357 38.69 -10.01 11.66
CA ASP A 357 37.88 -10.60 10.57
C ASP A 357 36.53 -9.91 10.45
N PHE A 358 35.87 -9.55 11.56
CA PHE A 358 34.65 -8.75 11.55
C PHE A 358 34.86 -7.39 10.89
N ASN A 359 35.97 -6.68 11.26
CA ASN A 359 36.26 -5.38 10.67
C ASN A 359 36.58 -5.48 9.17
N LYS A 360 37.25 -6.56 8.72
CA LYS A 360 37.48 -6.84 7.30
C LYS A 360 36.14 -7.08 6.57
N LYS A 361 35.28 -7.94 7.12
CA LYS A 361 33.95 -8.22 6.55
C LYS A 361 33.07 -6.95 6.50
N LYS A 362 33.10 -6.14 7.57
CA LYS A 362 32.39 -4.85 7.60
C LYS A 362 32.86 -3.93 6.47
N THR A 363 34.19 -3.83 6.26
CA THR A 363 34.75 -3.00 5.17
C THR A 363 34.35 -3.53 3.79
N VAL A 364 34.39 -4.85 3.58
CA VAL A 364 33.97 -5.48 2.33
C VAL A 364 32.47 -5.22 2.08
N ASN A 365 31.63 -5.46 3.08
CA ASN A 365 30.19 -5.21 2.96
C ASN A 365 29.89 -3.73 2.67
N THR A 366 30.56 -2.80 3.34
CA THR A 366 30.42 -1.37 3.05
C THR A 366 30.72 -1.05 1.59
N ARG A 367 31.81 -1.64 1.03
CA ARG A 367 32.15 -1.46 -0.40
C ARG A 367 31.09 -2.06 -1.32
N ILE A 368 30.56 -3.25 -0.99
CA ILE A 368 29.49 -3.88 -1.76
C ILE A 368 28.24 -3.00 -1.77
N PHE A 369 27.83 -2.48 -0.60
CA PHE A 369 26.69 -1.58 -0.52
C PHE A 369 26.90 -0.27 -1.29
N GLN A 370 28.13 0.28 -1.25
CA GLN A 370 28.46 1.46 -2.06
C GLN A 370 28.35 1.17 -3.56
N ALA A 371 28.94 0.05 -4.04
CA ALA A 371 28.85 -0.35 -5.43
C ALA A 371 27.39 -0.58 -5.87
N MET A 372 26.60 -1.29 -5.05
CA MET A 372 25.17 -1.47 -5.32
C MET A 372 24.41 -0.13 -5.37
N SER A 373 24.73 0.80 -4.50
CA SER A 373 24.12 2.15 -4.51
C SER A 373 24.49 2.93 -5.77
N GLU A 374 25.73 2.83 -6.24
CA GLU A 374 26.19 3.44 -7.48
C GLU A 374 25.47 2.82 -8.69
N ASP A 375 25.35 1.49 -8.74
CA ASP A 375 24.62 0.78 -9.79
C ASP A 375 23.13 1.18 -9.82
N ILE A 376 22.49 1.24 -8.66
CA ILE A 376 21.08 1.67 -8.55
C ILE A 376 20.92 3.11 -9.06
N ASN A 377 21.81 4.01 -8.67
CA ASN A 377 21.78 5.40 -9.14
C ASN A 377 22.03 5.51 -10.65
N TYR A 378 22.92 4.69 -11.19
CA TYR A 378 23.15 4.62 -12.63
C TYR A 378 21.85 4.21 -13.37
N TYR A 379 21.23 3.09 -12.99
CA TYR A 379 19.97 2.62 -13.61
C TYR A 379 18.81 3.59 -13.40
N LYS A 380 18.73 4.25 -12.25
CA LYS A 380 17.74 5.30 -11.98
C LYS A 380 17.89 6.48 -12.96
N ASN A 381 19.12 6.92 -13.20
CA ASN A 381 19.38 8.01 -14.13
C ASN A 381 19.11 7.59 -15.58
N ASP A 382 19.52 6.38 -15.97
CA ASP A 382 19.24 5.80 -17.28
C ASP A 382 17.72 5.71 -17.54
N ALA A 383 16.95 5.21 -16.57
CA ALA A 383 15.49 5.19 -16.65
C ALA A 383 14.87 6.59 -16.74
N LYS A 384 15.42 7.56 -16.00
CA LYS A 384 14.96 8.96 -16.07
C LYS A 384 15.24 9.58 -17.44
N ASP A 385 16.42 9.34 -18.00
CA ASP A 385 16.79 9.82 -19.33
C ASP A 385 15.91 9.16 -20.41
N TYR A 386 15.60 7.88 -20.25
CA TYR A 386 14.66 7.19 -21.11
C TYR A 386 13.25 7.81 -21.04
N ILE A 387 12.72 8.08 -19.84
CA ILE A 387 11.42 8.74 -19.66
C ILE A 387 11.42 10.12 -20.29
N ASN A 388 12.46 10.94 -20.10
CA ASN A 388 12.59 12.25 -20.73
C ASN A 388 12.62 12.15 -22.27
N SER A 389 13.26 11.10 -22.79
CA SER A 389 13.28 10.84 -24.25
C SER A 389 11.89 10.49 -24.79
N LEU A 390 11.11 9.73 -24.03
CA LEU A 390 9.72 9.39 -24.37
C LEU A 390 8.81 10.62 -24.31
N GLU A 391 8.99 11.48 -23.31
CA GLU A 391 8.25 12.75 -23.20
C GLU A 391 8.52 13.65 -24.38
N THR A 392 9.80 13.83 -24.75
CA THR A 392 10.22 14.63 -25.91
C THR A 392 9.64 14.07 -27.22
N PHE A 393 9.66 12.74 -27.37
CA PHE A 393 9.05 12.07 -28.50
C PHE A 393 7.55 12.33 -28.59
N LEU A 394 6.83 12.15 -27.47
CA LEU A 394 5.39 12.37 -27.40
C LEU A 394 5.03 13.84 -27.75
N GLN A 395 5.80 14.80 -27.26
CA GLN A 395 5.60 16.22 -27.59
C GLN A 395 5.80 16.48 -29.09
N SER A 396 6.81 15.86 -29.70
CA SER A 396 7.05 15.96 -31.15
C SER A 396 5.88 15.38 -31.93
N GLU A 397 5.44 14.18 -31.60
CA GLU A 397 4.31 13.49 -32.26
C GLU A 397 2.99 14.28 -32.13
N LEU A 398 2.76 14.93 -30.98
CA LEU A 398 1.58 15.77 -30.78
C LEU A 398 1.62 17.06 -31.64
N ILE A 399 2.81 17.64 -31.86
CA ILE A 399 2.99 18.81 -32.76
C ILE A 399 2.73 18.39 -34.21
N ASP A 400 3.29 17.26 -34.62
CA ASP A 400 3.10 16.73 -35.99
C ASP A 400 1.63 16.35 -36.20
N LEU A 401 0.98 15.74 -35.23
CA LEU A 401 -0.44 15.46 -35.25
C LEU A 401 -1.29 16.72 -35.46
N GLN A 402 -0.95 17.80 -34.79
CA GLN A 402 -1.66 19.08 -34.96
C GLN A 402 -1.61 19.56 -36.44
N ASN A 403 -0.44 19.41 -37.09
CA ASN A 403 -0.26 19.77 -38.49
C ASN A 403 -1.04 18.84 -39.44
N VAL A 404 -0.98 17.53 -39.18
CA VAL A 404 -1.71 16.52 -39.96
C VAL A 404 -3.23 16.74 -39.86
N ILE A 405 -3.76 16.99 -38.68
CA ILE A 405 -5.18 17.28 -38.45
C ILE A 405 -5.59 18.54 -39.25
N LYS A 406 -4.81 19.62 -39.17
CA LYS A 406 -5.09 20.84 -39.94
C LYS A 406 -5.15 20.58 -41.44
N GLN A 407 -4.16 19.86 -41.99
CA GLN A 407 -4.12 19.54 -43.44
C GLN A 407 -5.30 18.65 -43.84
N ARG A 408 -5.63 17.62 -43.05
CA ARG A 408 -6.74 16.71 -43.32
C ARG A 408 -8.09 17.43 -43.30
N VAL A 409 -8.34 18.24 -42.27
CA VAL A 409 -9.57 19.02 -42.17
C VAL A 409 -9.72 19.98 -43.35
N VAL A 410 -8.66 20.70 -43.70
CA VAL A 410 -8.67 21.62 -44.88
C VAL A 410 -8.91 20.84 -46.16
N GLY A 411 -8.27 19.70 -46.35
CA GLY A 411 -8.44 18.83 -47.53
C GLY A 411 -9.88 18.33 -47.64
N ASP A 412 -10.47 17.80 -46.56
CA ASP A 412 -11.83 17.26 -46.56
C ASP A 412 -12.90 18.36 -46.78
N VAL A 413 -12.70 19.53 -46.19
CA VAL A 413 -13.59 20.68 -46.42
C VAL A 413 -13.50 21.14 -47.86
N ARG A 414 -12.29 21.24 -48.42
CA ARG A 414 -12.06 21.61 -49.84
C ARG A 414 -12.72 20.60 -50.79
N TYR A 415 -12.48 19.31 -50.59
CA TYR A 415 -13.09 18.23 -51.34
C TYR A 415 -14.63 18.27 -51.29
N SER A 416 -15.19 18.50 -50.12
CA SER A 416 -16.66 18.62 -49.96
C SER A 416 -17.21 19.82 -50.71
N PHE A 417 -16.50 20.96 -50.72
CA PHE A 417 -16.88 22.14 -51.47
C PHE A 417 -16.77 21.94 -52.99
N GLU A 418 -15.69 21.32 -53.45
CA GLU A 418 -15.49 21.05 -54.91
C GLU A 418 -16.59 20.14 -55.44
N LYS A 419 -17.00 19.16 -54.69
CA LYS A 419 -18.05 18.20 -55.07
C LYS A 419 -19.45 18.80 -55.05
N THR A 420 -19.78 19.64 -54.08
CA THR A 420 -21.14 20.15 -53.85
C THR A 420 -21.31 21.60 -54.35
N LYS A 421 -20.22 22.32 -54.60
CA LYS A 421 -20.15 23.77 -54.87
C LYS A 421 -20.85 24.64 -53.82
N LYS A 422 -21.07 24.05 -52.63
CA LYS A 422 -21.68 24.73 -51.46
C LYS A 422 -20.76 24.56 -50.24
N ARG A 423 -20.77 25.57 -49.37
CA ARG A 423 -20.06 25.48 -48.08
C ARG A 423 -20.64 24.31 -47.29
N PRO A 424 -19.81 23.41 -46.75
CA PRO A 424 -20.26 22.33 -45.86
C PRO A 424 -20.99 22.89 -44.63
N GLU A 425 -22.03 22.20 -44.18
CA GLU A 425 -22.75 22.54 -42.95
C GLU A 425 -21.84 22.39 -41.72
N ASN A 426 -22.04 23.23 -40.73
CA ASN A 426 -21.24 23.22 -39.49
C ASN A 426 -21.24 21.85 -38.80
N ALA A 427 -22.36 21.12 -38.81
CA ALA A 427 -22.46 19.76 -38.28
C ALA A 427 -21.49 18.80 -38.99
N ARG A 428 -21.37 18.88 -40.33
CA ARG A 428 -20.44 18.05 -41.10
C ARG A 428 -18.99 18.42 -40.83
N ILE A 429 -18.66 19.72 -40.71
CA ILE A 429 -17.32 20.17 -40.32
C ILE A 429 -16.93 19.62 -38.97
N LYS A 430 -17.84 19.64 -37.99
CA LYS A 430 -17.62 19.08 -36.65
C LYS A 430 -17.26 17.60 -36.74
N VAL A 431 -18.01 16.79 -37.49
CA VAL A 431 -17.72 15.35 -37.63
C VAL A 431 -16.36 15.11 -38.29
N ILE A 432 -15.97 15.91 -39.32
CA ILE A 432 -14.66 15.81 -39.95
C ILE A 432 -13.53 16.07 -38.94
N VAL A 433 -13.68 17.12 -38.12
CA VAL A 433 -12.68 17.47 -37.09
C VAL A 433 -12.59 16.38 -36.02
N GLU A 434 -13.73 15.91 -35.47
CA GLU A 434 -13.77 14.86 -34.45
C GLU A 434 -13.14 13.56 -34.96
N THR A 435 -13.44 13.16 -36.22
CA THR A 435 -12.85 11.96 -36.82
C THR A 435 -11.34 12.13 -37.02
N ALA A 436 -10.89 13.26 -37.52
CA ALA A 436 -9.45 13.52 -37.73
C ALA A 436 -8.67 13.51 -36.41
N ILE A 437 -9.24 14.06 -35.34
CA ILE A 437 -8.66 14.03 -34.00
C ILE A 437 -8.58 12.58 -33.45
N LYS A 438 -9.69 11.84 -33.52
CA LYS A 438 -9.77 10.48 -33.03
C LYS A 438 -8.75 9.55 -33.68
N ASP A 439 -8.73 9.56 -35.04
CA ASP A 439 -7.80 8.72 -35.81
C ASP A 439 -6.34 9.10 -35.53
N GLY A 440 -6.06 10.40 -35.46
CA GLY A 440 -4.71 10.88 -35.18
C GLY A 440 -4.20 10.54 -33.80
N ILE A 441 -5.05 10.60 -32.75
CA ILE A 441 -4.69 10.17 -31.40
C ILE A 441 -4.39 8.66 -31.38
N ILE A 442 -5.17 7.85 -32.10
CA ILE A 442 -4.93 6.39 -32.19
C ILE A 442 -3.57 6.12 -32.83
N ASP A 443 -3.20 6.86 -33.87
CA ASP A 443 -1.91 6.71 -34.52
C ASP A 443 -0.75 7.09 -33.59
N VAL A 444 -0.82 8.22 -32.90
CA VAL A 444 0.20 8.61 -31.89
C VAL A 444 0.33 7.57 -30.78
N ILE A 445 -0.78 7.05 -30.23
CA ILE A 445 -0.74 6.00 -29.20
C ILE A 445 -0.09 4.73 -29.74
N ARG A 446 -0.38 4.34 -30.97
CA ARG A 446 0.24 3.18 -31.60
C ARG A 446 1.75 3.38 -31.70
N ASP A 447 2.20 4.51 -32.26
CA ASP A 447 3.61 4.78 -32.50
C ASP A 447 4.39 4.92 -31.19
N TYR A 448 3.78 5.48 -30.14
CA TYR A 448 4.33 5.53 -28.79
C TYR A 448 4.50 4.13 -28.14
N ARG A 449 3.62 3.17 -28.47
CA ARG A 449 3.73 1.78 -27.96
C ARG A 449 4.87 0.98 -28.59
N TYR A 450 5.32 1.36 -29.77
CA TYR A 450 6.38 0.67 -30.50
C TYR A 450 7.78 1.26 -30.21
N LYS A 451 7.87 2.34 -29.50
CA LYS A 451 9.13 2.94 -29.07
C LYS A 451 9.53 2.52 -27.67
#